data_99fa4bfb7a65dd150c70667dea488e88
#
_entry.id   99fa4bfb7a65dd150c70667dea488e88
#
_cell.length_a   1.000
_cell.length_b   1.000
_cell.length_c   1.000
_cell.angle_alpha   90.00
_cell.angle_beta   90.00
_cell.angle_gamma   90.00
#
_symmetry.space_group_name_H-M   'P 1'
#
loop_
_entity.id
_entity.type
_entity.pdbx_description
1 polymer ?
#
loop_
_entity_poly.entity_id
_entity_poly.type
_entity_poly.pdbx_seq_one_letter_code
_entity_poly.pdbx_strand_id
1 'polypeptide(L)'
;MASYRELHRALQAWYLQEGRHDLPWRRTRDPYRIYLSEIMLQQTQVATVLERFYFPFIERFPTLASVAEAPEEAVLKAWEGLGYYSRARHLHKTATITGGILPKRAEELERLPGIGRSTARAIACFAYGEALPILDANVRRILYRFFRRRKATDRELWGMAERLFDTEHPYEYNQGMMDLGALICRPRNPECDRCPLAAECRGREAPDRYPEARRRKSIPIRRAKILLHSREGYWALQRSRERFHGGLWHFPRGDVVEEGRLLGSERQSYSHFTLVAEVWKVEELPLGTEVVYCTSPEIEELPLGGIDRKIHRLYIR
;
A
#
# COMPACT_ATOMS: atom_id res chain seq x y z
N MET A 1 -24.35 7.18 -28.99
CA MET A 1 -23.18 7.34 -28.10
C MET A 1 -21.98 7.62 -28.98
N ALA A 2 -21.23 8.69 -28.72
CA ALA A 2 -20.00 8.93 -29.45
C ALA A 2 -19.07 7.74 -29.21
N SER A 3 -18.56 7.17 -30.31
CA SER A 3 -17.62 6.06 -30.24
C SER A 3 -16.26 6.61 -29.80
N TYR A 4 -15.70 6.16 -28.70
CA TYR A 4 -14.34 6.53 -28.25
C TYR A 4 -13.24 5.75 -28.97
N ARG A 5 -13.51 5.16 -30.13
CA ARG A 5 -12.55 4.30 -30.86
C ARG A 5 -11.23 5.00 -31.19
N GLU A 6 -11.27 6.25 -31.64
CA GLU A 6 -10.06 7.01 -31.94
C GLU A 6 -9.23 7.29 -30.69
N LEU A 7 -9.91 7.61 -29.59
CA LEU A 7 -9.29 7.83 -28.30
C LEU A 7 -8.65 6.54 -27.75
N HIS A 8 -9.32 5.38 -27.89
CA HIS A 8 -8.78 4.08 -27.52
C HIS A 8 -7.51 3.75 -28.33
N ARG A 9 -7.54 3.97 -29.65
CA ARG A 9 -6.37 3.78 -30.52
C ARG A 9 -5.22 4.71 -30.11
N ALA A 10 -5.48 5.98 -29.86
CA ALA A 10 -4.47 6.94 -29.42
C ALA A 10 -3.84 6.56 -28.08
N LEU A 11 -4.66 6.13 -27.10
CA LEU A 11 -4.20 5.66 -25.81
C LEU A 11 -3.35 4.38 -25.94
N GLN A 12 -3.79 3.42 -26.73
CA GLN A 12 -3.08 2.17 -26.98
C GLN A 12 -1.74 2.42 -27.67
N ALA A 13 -1.72 3.23 -28.72
CA ALA A 13 -0.48 3.60 -29.41
C ALA A 13 0.52 4.28 -28.47
N TRP A 14 0.04 5.24 -27.67
CA TRP A 14 0.87 5.89 -26.64
C TRP A 14 1.38 4.89 -25.60
N TYR A 15 0.52 4.01 -25.08
CA TYR A 15 0.92 3.03 -24.10
C TYR A 15 1.98 2.06 -24.62
N LEU A 16 1.87 1.62 -25.87
CA LEU A 16 2.86 0.74 -26.48
C LEU A 16 4.25 1.39 -26.62
N GLN A 17 4.31 2.72 -26.78
CA GLN A 17 5.57 3.46 -26.92
C GLN A 17 6.15 3.94 -25.58
N GLU A 18 5.30 4.48 -24.71
CA GLU A 18 5.70 5.24 -23.52
C GLU A 18 5.35 4.51 -22.20
N GLY A 19 4.66 3.36 -22.27
CA GLY A 19 4.23 2.61 -21.11
C GLY A 19 5.39 1.97 -20.34
N ARG A 20 5.21 1.76 -19.04
CA ARG A 20 6.21 1.13 -18.14
C ARG A 20 6.20 -0.38 -18.30
N HIS A 21 6.58 -0.91 -19.44
CA HIS A 21 6.55 -2.34 -19.76
C HIS A 21 7.60 -3.18 -19.01
N ASP A 22 8.61 -2.54 -18.45
CA ASP A 22 9.73 -3.15 -17.72
C ASP A 22 9.37 -3.61 -16.31
N LEU A 23 8.21 -3.21 -15.77
CA LEU A 23 7.76 -3.63 -14.45
C LEU A 23 7.54 -5.16 -14.38
N PRO A 24 8.15 -5.88 -13.41
CA PRO A 24 8.15 -7.34 -13.39
C PRO A 24 6.75 -7.96 -13.34
N TRP A 25 5.81 -7.33 -12.64
CA TRP A 25 4.41 -7.76 -12.58
C TRP A 25 3.60 -7.50 -13.84
N ARG A 26 4.15 -6.78 -14.83
CA ARG A 26 3.56 -6.59 -16.17
C ARG A 26 4.07 -7.60 -17.20
N ARG A 27 5.18 -8.28 -16.88
CA ARG A 27 5.81 -9.31 -17.72
C ARG A 27 5.32 -10.72 -17.40
N THR A 28 4.30 -10.85 -16.58
CA THR A 28 3.74 -12.13 -16.14
C THR A 28 2.22 -12.10 -16.16
N ARG A 29 1.61 -13.29 -16.22
CA ARG A 29 0.18 -13.52 -15.99
C ARG A 29 -0.06 -14.32 -14.71
N ASP A 30 0.98 -14.56 -13.91
CA ASP A 30 0.88 -15.23 -12.62
C ASP A 30 -0.02 -14.42 -11.68
N PRO A 31 -1.16 -14.97 -11.24
CA PRO A 31 -2.11 -14.28 -10.40
C PRO A 31 -1.52 -13.84 -9.05
N TYR A 32 -0.65 -14.65 -8.47
CA TYR A 32 0.01 -14.31 -7.21
C TYR A 32 0.94 -13.12 -7.36
N ARG A 33 1.77 -13.10 -8.39
CA ARG A 33 2.72 -12.01 -8.64
C ARG A 33 2.01 -10.70 -8.93
N ILE A 34 0.90 -10.74 -9.67
CA ILE A 34 0.04 -9.58 -9.94
C ILE A 34 -0.63 -9.13 -8.66
N TYR A 35 -1.27 -10.04 -7.90
CA TYR A 35 -1.91 -9.73 -6.63
C TYR A 35 -0.94 -9.09 -5.63
N LEU A 36 0.25 -9.66 -5.46
CA LEU A 36 1.28 -9.13 -4.58
C LEU A 36 1.64 -7.69 -4.94
N SER A 37 1.87 -7.40 -6.22
CA SER A 37 2.18 -6.04 -6.68
C SER A 37 1.03 -5.07 -6.41
N GLU A 38 -0.21 -5.46 -6.71
CA GLU A 38 -1.39 -4.63 -6.46
C GLU A 38 -1.52 -4.26 -4.97
N ILE A 39 -1.27 -5.21 -4.06
CA ILE A 39 -1.32 -4.94 -2.62
C ILE A 39 -0.11 -4.11 -2.16
N MET A 40 1.09 -4.38 -2.64
CA MET A 40 2.27 -3.60 -2.27
C MET A 40 2.20 -2.14 -2.76
N LEU A 41 1.60 -1.91 -3.90
CA LEU A 41 1.45 -0.58 -4.52
C LEU A 41 0.33 0.27 -3.92
N GLN A 42 -0.54 -0.31 -3.07
CA GLN A 42 -1.52 0.51 -2.34
C GLN A 42 -0.82 1.54 -1.46
N GLN A 43 -0.93 2.83 -1.83
CA GLN A 43 -0.33 3.97 -1.13
C GLN A 43 1.22 3.92 -1.01
N THR A 44 1.88 3.15 -1.87
CA THR A 44 3.34 3.06 -1.91
C THR A 44 3.84 3.32 -3.34
N GLN A 45 4.97 4.00 -3.47
CA GLN A 45 5.56 4.33 -4.77
C GLN A 45 6.16 3.09 -5.44
N VAL A 46 6.07 3.02 -6.77
CA VAL A 46 6.60 1.91 -7.59
C VAL A 46 8.08 1.67 -7.33
N ALA A 47 8.92 2.74 -7.32
CA ALA A 47 10.36 2.63 -7.08
C ALA A 47 10.64 1.94 -5.73
N THR A 48 9.97 2.35 -4.66
CA THR A 48 10.15 1.75 -3.32
C THR A 48 9.80 0.26 -3.31
N VAL A 49 8.69 -0.12 -3.96
CA VAL A 49 8.26 -1.53 -4.03
C VAL A 49 9.26 -2.36 -4.83
N LEU A 50 9.66 -1.86 -6.00
CA LEU A 50 10.55 -2.56 -6.92
C LEU A 50 11.94 -2.76 -6.34
N GLU A 51 12.53 -1.70 -5.77
CA GLU A 51 13.92 -1.70 -5.30
C GLU A 51 14.13 -2.50 -4.01
N ARG A 52 13.10 -2.59 -3.14
CA ARG A 52 13.32 -3.06 -1.78
C ARG A 52 12.44 -4.22 -1.31
N PHE A 53 11.29 -4.46 -1.94
CA PHE A 53 10.28 -5.35 -1.34
C PHE A 53 9.81 -6.47 -2.26
N TYR A 54 9.55 -6.20 -3.53
CA TYR A 54 8.90 -7.16 -4.41
C TYR A 54 9.72 -8.45 -4.60
N PHE A 55 10.97 -8.32 -4.98
CA PHE A 55 11.83 -9.48 -5.22
C PHE A 55 12.19 -10.23 -3.94
N PRO A 56 12.65 -9.57 -2.85
CA PRO A 56 12.91 -10.28 -1.59
C PRO A 56 11.69 -11.02 -1.03
N PHE A 57 10.49 -10.45 -1.23
CA PHE A 57 9.27 -11.12 -0.78
C PHE A 57 8.97 -12.38 -1.62
N ILE A 58 9.10 -12.31 -2.95
CA ILE A 58 8.90 -13.46 -3.85
C ILE A 58 9.97 -14.53 -3.63
N GLU A 59 11.21 -14.14 -3.37
CA GLU A 59 12.29 -15.09 -3.05
C GLU A 59 11.95 -15.89 -1.79
N ARG A 60 11.46 -15.22 -0.76
CA ARG A 60 11.07 -15.84 0.51
C ARG A 60 9.76 -16.64 0.39
N PHE A 61 8.81 -16.13 -0.38
CA PHE A 61 7.49 -16.74 -0.60
C PHE A 61 7.20 -16.82 -2.10
N PRO A 62 7.68 -17.86 -2.79
CA PRO A 62 7.59 -17.94 -4.25
C PRO A 62 6.17 -18.15 -4.78
N THR A 63 5.26 -18.63 -3.95
CA THR A 63 3.84 -18.90 -4.30
C THR A 63 2.89 -18.36 -3.24
N LEU A 64 1.62 -18.19 -3.59
CA LEU A 64 0.59 -17.83 -2.61
C LEU A 64 0.39 -18.95 -1.57
N ALA A 65 0.62 -20.21 -1.95
CA ALA A 65 0.58 -21.34 -1.02
C ALA A 65 1.68 -21.23 0.04
N SER A 66 2.91 -20.86 -0.34
CA SER A 66 3.97 -20.64 0.64
C SER A 66 3.69 -19.47 1.59
N VAL A 67 2.91 -18.48 1.17
CA VAL A 67 2.40 -17.43 2.09
C VAL A 67 1.35 -18.01 3.05
N ALA A 68 0.46 -18.89 2.58
CA ALA A 68 -0.59 -19.50 3.40
C ALA A 68 -0.02 -20.43 4.48
N GLU A 69 1.06 -21.17 4.16
CA GLU A 69 1.72 -22.12 5.05
C GLU A 69 2.63 -21.44 6.09
N ALA A 70 3.09 -20.23 5.79
CA ALA A 70 3.98 -19.50 6.67
C ALA A 70 3.23 -18.94 7.91
N PRO A 71 3.88 -18.84 9.08
CA PRO A 71 3.36 -18.07 10.19
C PRO A 71 3.12 -16.60 9.79
N GLU A 72 2.02 -15.98 10.24
CA GLU A 72 1.72 -14.55 9.98
C GLU A 72 2.92 -13.65 10.31
N GLU A 73 3.63 -13.97 11.39
CA GLU A 73 4.81 -13.25 11.83
C GLU A 73 5.94 -13.22 10.80
N ALA A 74 6.18 -14.33 10.11
CA ALA A 74 7.18 -14.40 9.03
C ALA A 74 6.79 -13.51 7.83
N VAL A 75 5.49 -13.45 7.51
CA VAL A 75 4.96 -12.57 6.46
C VAL A 75 5.06 -11.10 6.87
N LEU A 76 4.75 -10.77 8.12
CA LEU A 76 4.92 -9.42 8.67
C LEU A 76 6.39 -8.98 8.69
N LYS A 77 7.31 -9.91 9.01
CA LYS A 77 8.76 -9.66 8.97
C LYS A 77 9.25 -9.35 7.55
N ALA A 78 8.83 -10.11 6.56
CA ALA A 78 9.17 -9.85 5.16
C ALA A 78 8.58 -8.52 4.62
N TRP A 79 7.54 -8.02 5.28
CA TRP A 79 6.87 -6.75 4.95
C TRP A 79 7.46 -5.54 5.68
N GLU A 80 8.40 -5.76 6.59
CA GLU A 80 8.93 -4.72 7.48
C GLU A 80 9.54 -3.55 6.70
N GLY A 81 9.07 -2.33 7.01
CA GLY A 81 9.50 -1.10 6.35
C GLY A 81 8.61 -0.64 5.20
N LEU A 82 7.76 -1.50 4.62
CA LEU A 82 6.81 -1.10 3.57
C LEU A 82 5.62 -0.29 4.14
N GLY A 83 5.33 -0.45 5.43
CA GLY A 83 4.22 0.21 6.11
C GLY A 83 2.85 -0.40 5.81
N TYR A 84 1.81 0.15 6.47
CA TYR A 84 0.43 -0.35 6.31
C TYR A 84 0.33 -1.87 6.49
N TYR A 85 0.82 -2.39 7.59
CA TYR A 85 0.94 -3.83 7.89
C TYR A 85 -0.39 -4.60 7.83
N SER A 86 -1.53 -3.91 7.89
CA SER A 86 -2.84 -4.53 7.60
C SER A 86 -2.90 -5.17 6.22
N ARG A 87 -2.14 -4.65 5.24
CA ARG A 87 -2.05 -5.24 3.90
C ARG A 87 -1.36 -6.61 3.94
N ALA A 88 -0.26 -6.74 4.69
CA ALA A 88 0.43 -8.01 4.87
C ALA A 88 -0.46 -9.04 5.58
N ARG A 89 -1.18 -8.64 6.64
CA ARG A 89 -2.16 -9.51 7.31
C ARG A 89 -3.29 -9.93 6.38
N HIS A 90 -3.81 -9.02 5.57
CA HIS A 90 -4.84 -9.34 4.58
C HIS A 90 -4.29 -10.28 3.50
N LEU A 91 -3.06 -10.07 3.03
CA LEU A 91 -2.38 -10.98 2.09
C LEU A 91 -2.28 -12.39 2.67
N HIS A 92 -1.77 -12.55 3.89
CA HIS A 92 -1.67 -13.81 4.58
C HIS A 92 -3.06 -14.47 4.79
N LYS A 93 -4.02 -13.71 5.29
CA LYS A 93 -5.40 -14.20 5.49
C LYS A 93 -6.06 -14.63 4.18
N THR A 94 -5.87 -13.89 3.10
CA THR A 94 -6.36 -14.25 1.76
C THR A 94 -5.70 -15.55 1.29
N ALA A 95 -4.39 -15.68 1.42
CA ALA A 95 -3.67 -16.90 1.07
C ALA A 95 -4.23 -18.13 1.81
N THR A 96 -4.44 -18.00 3.12
CA THR A 96 -5.00 -19.06 3.96
C THR A 96 -6.45 -19.42 3.56
N ILE A 97 -7.33 -18.42 3.36
CA ILE A 97 -8.74 -18.65 2.98
C ILE A 97 -8.84 -19.35 1.63
N THR A 98 -7.96 -19.00 0.69
CA THR A 98 -8.00 -19.53 -0.69
C THR A 98 -7.18 -20.82 -0.86
N GLY A 99 -6.52 -21.31 0.20
CA GLY A 99 -5.62 -22.46 0.09
C GLY A 99 -4.48 -22.23 -0.90
N GLY A 100 -4.04 -20.98 -1.05
CA GLY A 100 -2.96 -20.59 -1.97
C GLY A 100 -3.37 -20.44 -3.44
N ILE A 101 -4.67 -20.48 -3.78
CA ILE A 101 -5.18 -20.36 -5.16
C ILE A 101 -6.21 -19.23 -5.24
N LEU A 102 -5.89 -18.16 -5.97
CA LEU A 102 -6.82 -17.04 -6.14
C LEU A 102 -7.99 -17.40 -7.06
N PRO A 103 -9.22 -16.98 -6.72
CA PRO A 103 -10.34 -17.06 -7.64
C PRO A 103 -10.09 -16.21 -8.88
N LYS A 104 -10.76 -16.57 -9.99
CA LYS A 104 -10.56 -15.92 -11.29
C LYS A 104 -11.44 -14.69 -11.49
N ARG A 105 -12.65 -14.71 -10.90
CA ARG A 105 -13.67 -13.68 -11.11
C ARG A 105 -13.50 -12.50 -10.16
N ALA A 106 -13.69 -11.29 -10.67
CA ALA A 106 -13.59 -10.07 -9.86
C ALA A 106 -14.54 -10.07 -8.66
N GLU A 107 -15.76 -10.58 -8.82
CA GLU A 107 -16.75 -10.64 -7.74
C GLU A 107 -16.34 -11.56 -6.59
N GLU A 108 -15.60 -12.63 -6.87
CA GLU A 108 -15.07 -13.55 -5.86
C GLU A 108 -13.85 -12.96 -5.17
N LEU A 109 -12.96 -12.32 -5.94
CA LEU A 109 -11.79 -11.60 -5.42
C LEU A 109 -12.20 -10.46 -4.48
N GLU A 110 -13.25 -9.71 -4.79
CA GLU A 110 -13.71 -8.58 -3.97
C GLU A 110 -14.20 -8.99 -2.56
N ARG A 111 -14.58 -10.26 -2.37
CA ARG A 111 -14.98 -10.82 -1.06
C ARG A 111 -13.79 -11.12 -0.16
N LEU A 112 -12.58 -11.13 -0.70
CA LEU A 112 -11.37 -11.48 0.05
C LEU A 112 -10.83 -10.29 0.86
N PRO A 113 -10.17 -10.54 2.01
CA PRO A 113 -9.64 -9.49 2.87
C PRO A 113 -8.69 -8.53 2.14
N GLY A 114 -8.94 -7.22 2.26
CA GLY A 114 -8.07 -6.19 1.71
C GLY A 114 -8.14 -5.99 0.19
N ILE A 115 -9.01 -6.73 -0.50
CA ILE A 115 -9.24 -6.62 -1.94
C ILE A 115 -10.54 -5.85 -2.16
N GLY A 116 -10.43 -4.57 -2.54
CA GLY A 116 -11.57 -3.77 -2.94
C GLY A 116 -11.87 -3.90 -4.44
N ARG A 117 -13.02 -3.37 -4.88
CA ARG A 117 -13.51 -3.45 -6.27
C ARG A 117 -12.45 -3.14 -7.33
N SER A 118 -11.65 -2.08 -7.14
CA SER A 118 -10.61 -1.71 -8.12
C SER A 118 -9.47 -2.74 -8.17
N THR A 119 -9.00 -3.21 -7.01
CA THR A 119 -7.95 -4.25 -6.93
C THR A 119 -8.44 -5.58 -7.47
N ALA A 120 -9.68 -5.98 -7.16
CA ALA A 120 -10.30 -7.20 -7.69
C ALA A 120 -10.34 -7.19 -9.23
N ARG A 121 -10.80 -6.08 -9.81
CA ARG A 121 -10.85 -5.90 -11.27
C ARG A 121 -9.45 -5.85 -11.90
N ALA A 122 -8.46 -5.27 -11.22
CA ALA A 122 -7.08 -5.26 -11.69
C ALA A 122 -6.51 -6.69 -11.77
N ILE A 123 -6.66 -7.48 -10.71
CA ILE A 123 -6.22 -8.88 -10.69
C ILE A 123 -6.96 -9.69 -11.77
N ALA A 124 -8.28 -9.60 -11.85
CA ALA A 124 -9.10 -10.32 -12.81
C ALA A 124 -8.74 -9.96 -14.26
N CYS A 125 -8.52 -8.67 -14.55
CA CYS A 125 -8.10 -8.21 -15.87
C CYS A 125 -6.68 -8.65 -16.21
N PHE A 126 -5.72 -8.41 -15.33
CA PHE A 126 -4.31 -8.61 -15.65
C PHE A 126 -3.88 -10.08 -15.62
N ALA A 127 -4.45 -10.88 -14.74
CA ALA A 127 -4.12 -12.30 -14.63
C ALA A 127 -4.99 -13.20 -15.52
N TYR A 128 -6.27 -12.87 -15.65
CA TYR A 128 -7.26 -13.77 -16.26
C TYR A 128 -7.95 -13.19 -17.49
N GLY A 129 -7.67 -11.94 -17.87
CA GLY A 129 -8.22 -11.31 -19.06
C GLY A 129 -9.67 -10.87 -18.95
N GLU A 130 -10.23 -10.75 -17.72
CA GLU A 130 -11.60 -10.27 -17.55
C GLU A 130 -11.71 -8.81 -17.98
N ALA A 131 -12.64 -8.51 -18.90
CA ALA A 131 -12.81 -7.18 -19.47
C ALA A 131 -13.57 -6.26 -18.52
N LEU A 132 -12.86 -5.64 -17.59
CA LEU A 132 -13.41 -4.76 -16.56
C LEU A 132 -12.55 -3.49 -16.40
N PRO A 133 -13.16 -2.28 -16.27
CA PRO A 133 -12.42 -1.06 -16.01
C PRO A 133 -11.88 -1.05 -14.57
N ILE A 134 -10.68 -0.48 -14.41
CA ILE A 134 -10.04 -0.25 -13.12
C ILE A 134 -10.23 1.23 -12.74
N LEU A 135 -10.41 1.49 -11.45
CA LEU A 135 -10.63 2.85 -10.94
C LEU A 135 -9.70 3.13 -9.74
N ASP A 136 -8.41 3.26 -10.00
CA ASP A 136 -7.41 3.69 -9.04
C ASP A 136 -7.38 5.22 -8.87
N ALA A 137 -6.46 5.74 -8.08
CA ALA A 137 -6.31 7.18 -7.85
C ALA A 137 -5.90 7.95 -9.12
N ASN A 138 -5.14 7.33 -10.03
CA ASN A 138 -4.71 7.92 -11.29
C ASN A 138 -5.88 8.01 -12.27
N VAL A 139 -6.60 6.92 -12.44
CA VAL A 139 -7.78 6.86 -13.31
C VAL A 139 -8.87 7.80 -12.81
N ARG A 140 -9.14 7.84 -11.50
CA ARG A 140 -10.08 8.83 -10.90
C ARG A 140 -9.73 10.26 -11.29
N ARG A 141 -8.47 10.65 -11.18
CA ARG A 141 -8.00 11.99 -11.55
C ARG A 141 -8.20 12.28 -13.03
N ILE A 142 -7.89 11.32 -13.90
CA ILE A 142 -8.12 11.44 -15.35
C ILE A 142 -9.61 11.64 -15.60
N LEU A 143 -10.49 10.83 -15.03
CA LEU A 143 -11.94 10.96 -15.25
C LEU A 143 -12.50 12.30 -14.78
N TYR A 144 -12.05 12.82 -13.63
CA TYR A 144 -12.43 14.16 -13.16
C TYR A 144 -12.08 15.23 -14.20
N ARG A 145 -10.87 15.17 -14.78
CA ARG A 145 -10.39 16.11 -15.80
C ARG A 145 -11.08 15.89 -17.14
N PHE A 146 -11.11 14.66 -17.61
CA PHE A 146 -11.69 14.32 -18.91
C PHE A 146 -13.15 14.75 -19.03
N PHE A 147 -13.96 14.44 -17.99
CA PHE A 147 -15.37 14.82 -17.94
C PHE A 147 -15.64 16.21 -17.32
N ARG A 148 -14.60 16.97 -16.98
CA ARG A 148 -14.69 18.30 -16.37
C ARG A 148 -15.55 18.30 -15.09
N ARG A 149 -15.30 17.36 -14.18
CA ARG A 149 -16.04 17.25 -12.92
C ARG A 149 -15.20 17.75 -11.75
N ARG A 150 -15.74 18.68 -10.94
CA ARG A 150 -15.08 19.14 -9.69
C ARG A 150 -15.31 18.17 -8.54
N LYS A 151 -16.51 17.58 -8.50
CA LYS A 151 -16.94 16.58 -7.53
C LYS A 151 -17.68 15.48 -8.26
N ALA A 152 -17.57 14.25 -7.76
CA ALA A 152 -18.37 13.12 -8.19
C ALA A 152 -18.44 12.10 -7.04
N THR A 153 -19.54 11.40 -6.96
CA THR A 153 -19.69 10.21 -6.11
C THR A 153 -18.92 9.03 -6.67
N ASP A 154 -18.67 8.04 -5.85
CA ASP A 154 -18.02 6.81 -6.30
C ASP A 154 -18.81 6.13 -7.44
N ARG A 155 -20.12 6.09 -7.32
CA ARG A 155 -21.02 5.55 -8.36
C ARG A 155 -20.89 6.28 -9.70
N GLU A 156 -20.83 7.61 -9.68
CA GLU A 156 -20.64 8.40 -10.91
C GLU A 156 -19.27 8.14 -11.55
N LEU A 157 -18.21 8.02 -10.74
CA LEU A 157 -16.88 7.72 -11.25
C LEU A 157 -16.80 6.33 -11.89
N TRP A 158 -17.44 5.31 -11.29
CA TRP A 158 -17.54 4.00 -11.91
C TRP A 158 -18.32 4.05 -13.23
N GLY A 159 -19.45 4.78 -13.28
CA GLY A 159 -20.19 4.96 -14.53
C GLY A 159 -19.39 5.69 -15.62
N MET A 160 -18.54 6.64 -15.25
CA MET A 160 -17.60 7.29 -16.17
C MET A 160 -16.52 6.32 -16.65
N ALA A 161 -15.97 5.50 -15.75
CA ALA A 161 -14.97 4.48 -16.09
C ALA A 161 -15.55 3.45 -17.07
N GLU A 162 -16.74 2.91 -16.78
CA GLU A 162 -17.44 1.96 -17.64
C GLU A 162 -17.78 2.54 -19.01
N ARG A 163 -18.17 3.81 -19.06
CA ARG A 163 -18.49 4.51 -20.33
C ARG A 163 -17.26 4.74 -21.22
N LEU A 164 -16.08 4.96 -20.62
CA LEU A 164 -14.85 5.24 -21.36
C LEU A 164 -14.04 3.98 -21.68
N PHE A 165 -14.41 2.85 -21.10
CA PHE A 165 -13.66 1.61 -21.13
C PHE A 165 -13.58 1.01 -22.54
N ASP A 166 -12.38 0.54 -22.92
CA ASP A 166 -12.14 -0.26 -24.12
C ASP A 166 -12.29 -1.76 -23.77
N THR A 167 -13.37 -2.36 -24.25
CA THR A 167 -13.66 -3.78 -24.04
C THR A 167 -12.90 -4.70 -25.00
N GLU A 168 -12.36 -4.16 -26.11
CA GLU A 168 -11.60 -4.91 -27.10
C GLU A 168 -10.14 -5.15 -26.63
N HIS A 169 -9.55 -4.15 -25.94
CA HIS A 169 -8.18 -4.20 -25.43
C HIS A 169 -8.10 -3.86 -23.94
N PRO A 170 -8.74 -4.65 -23.06
CA PRO A 170 -8.92 -4.31 -21.65
C PRO A 170 -7.60 -4.17 -20.86
N TYR A 171 -6.59 -4.98 -21.19
CA TYR A 171 -5.28 -4.94 -20.55
C TYR A 171 -4.54 -3.65 -20.87
N GLU A 172 -4.36 -3.36 -22.16
CA GLU A 172 -3.65 -2.19 -22.66
C GLU A 172 -4.34 -0.90 -22.22
N TYR A 173 -5.67 -0.87 -22.27
CA TYR A 173 -6.46 0.26 -21.79
C TYR A 173 -6.22 0.54 -20.30
N ASN A 174 -6.37 -0.45 -19.44
CA ASN A 174 -6.21 -0.26 -18.00
C ASN A 174 -4.77 0.13 -17.63
N GLN A 175 -3.77 -0.56 -18.18
CA GLN A 175 -2.37 -0.21 -17.96
C GLN A 175 -2.04 1.18 -18.52
N GLY A 176 -2.53 1.50 -19.73
CA GLY A 176 -2.37 2.80 -20.35
C GLY A 176 -2.97 3.93 -19.52
N MET A 177 -4.18 3.77 -19.01
CA MET A 177 -4.83 4.76 -18.13
C MET A 177 -4.06 4.97 -16.81
N MET A 178 -3.55 3.91 -16.20
CA MET A 178 -2.74 4.00 -14.98
C MET A 178 -1.43 4.74 -15.25
N ASP A 179 -0.75 4.42 -16.36
CA ASP A 179 0.50 5.07 -16.76
C ASP A 179 0.29 6.52 -17.20
N LEU A 180 -0.76 6.78 -17.94
CA LEU A 180 -1.13 8.15 -18.31
C LEU A 180 -1.30 9.03 -17.07
N GLY A 181 -1.95 8.50 -16.03
CA GLY A 181 -2.08 9.19 -14.77
C GLY A 181 -0.75 9.40 -14.04
N ALA A 182 0.15 8.43 -14.09
CA ALA A 182 1.45 8.52 -13.44
C ALA A 182 2.43 9.44 -14.16
N LEU A 183 2.48 9.40 -15.49
CA LEU A 183 3.50 10.04 -16.32
C LEU A 183 3.07 11.39 -16.88
N ILE A 184 1.85 11.52 -17.39
CA ILE A 184 1.35 12.68 -18.13
C ILE A 184 0.32 13.47 -17.33
N CYS A 185 -0.81 12.84 -16.96
CA CYS A 185 -1.90 13.50 -16.25
C CYS A 185 -1.61 13.61 -14.74
N ARG A 186 -0.43 14.11 -14.37
CA ARG A 186 0.05 14.21 -12.99
C ARG A 186 -0.83 15.11 -12.12
N PRO A 187 -0.80 14.96 -10.77
CA PRO A 187 -1.55 15.82 -9.85
C PRO A 187 -1.21 17.30 -10.00
N ARG A 188 0.07 17.62 -10.22
CA ARG A 188 0.58 18.97 -10.48
C ARG A 188 1.31 18.99 -11.81
N ASN A 189 1.21 20.09 -12.54
CA ASN A 189 1.87 20.31 -13.83
C ASN A 189 1.64 19.14 -14.81
N PRO A 190 0.38 18.80 -15.15
CA PRO A 190 0.11 17.77 -16.16
C PRO A 190 0.58 18.21 -17.53
N GLU A 191 1.11 17.27 -18.31
CA GLU A 191 1.63 17.50 -19.68
C GLU A 191 0.52 17.30 -20.72
N CYS A 192 -0.48 18.19 -20.71
CA CYS A 192 -1.68 18.05 -21.52
C CYS A 192 -1.41 18.01 -23.03
N ASP A 193 -0.33 18.65 -23.52
CA ASP A 193 0.01 18.68 -24.95
C ASP A 193 0.57 17.34 -25.47
N ARG A 194 1.10 16.50 -24.55
CA ARG A 194 1.56 15.14 -24.84
C ARG A 194 0.47 14.06 -24.58
N CYS A 195 -0.70 14.49 -24.07
CA CYS A 195 -1.72 13.56 -23.63
C CYS A 195 -2.51 12.97 -24.81
N PRO A 196 -2.57 11.64 -24.97
CA PRO A 196 -3.34 11.00 -26.05
C PRO A 196 -4.86 11.25 -25.95
N LEU A 197 -5.35 11.67 -24.77
CA LEU A 197 -6.75 11.98 -24.55
C LEU A 197 -7.06 13.49 -24.73
N ALA A 198 -6.09 14.31 -25.10
CA ALA A 198 -6.20 15.77 -25.08
C ALA A 198 -7.33 16.31 -25.97
N ALA A 199 -7.57 15.70 -27.13
CA ALA A 199 -8.57 16.15 -28.11
C ALA A 199 -9.99 16.19 -27.54
N GLU A 200 -10.36 15.22 -26.68
CA GLU A 200 -11.69 15.12 -26.09
C GLU A 200 -11.72 15.50 -24.59
N CYS A 201 -10.57 15.86 -24.01
CA CYS A 201 -10.47 16.20 -22.60
C CYS A 201 -11.06 17.57 -22.30
N ARG A 202 -12.25 17.60 -21.70
CA ARG A 202 -12.98 18.84 -21.39
C ARG A 202 -12.34 19.71 -20.31
N GLY A 203 -11.42 19.16 -19.50
CA GLY A 203 -10.70 19.87 -18.45
C GLY A 203 -9.29 20.32 -18.85
N ARG A 204 -8.87 20.13 -20.12
CA ARG A 204 -7.52 20.43 -20.61
C ARG A 204 -7.04 21.85 -20.32
N GLU A 205 -7.90 22.85 -20.51
CA GLU A 205 -7.51 24.27 -20.34
C GLU A 205 -7.24 24.67 -18.88
N ALA A 206 -7.83 23.95 -17.91
CA ALA A 206 -7.67 24.23 -16.49
C ALA A 206 -7.65 22.96 -15.64
N PRO A 207 -6.68 22.03 -15.87
CA PRO A 207 -6.66 20.71 -15.28
C PRO A 207 -6.56 20.72 -13.75
N ASP A 208 -5.97 21.74 -13.16
CA ASP A 208 -5.79 21.87 -11.70
C ASP A 208 -7.11 22.18 -10.96
N ARG A 209 -8.16 22.57 -11.69
CA ARG A 209 -9.51 22.74 -11.13
C ARG A 209 -10.24 21.41 -10.89
N TYR A 210 -9.69 20.28 -11.39
CA TYR A 210 -10.36 18.97 -11.39
C TYR A 210 -9.42 17.87 -10.87
N PRO A 211 -9.84 17.15 -9.80
CA PRO A 211 -10.96 17.44 -8.88
C PRO A 211 -10.73 18.67 -8.03
N GLU A 212 -11.81 19.14 -7.37
CA GLU A 212 -11.69 20.17 -6.35
C GLU A 212 -10.75 19.70 -5.23
N ALA A 213 -9.79 20.56 -4.87
CA ALA A 213 -8.82 20.26 -3.84
C ALA A 213 -9.50 20.00 -2.48
N ARG A 214 -9.21 18.87 -1.87
CA ARG A 214 -9.65 18.60 -0.50
C ARG A 214 -8.78 19.41 0.48
N ARG A 215 -9.40 20.09 1.44
CA ARG A 215 -8.65 20.69 2.55
C ARG A 215 -7.86 19.62 3.28
N ARG A 216 -6.55 19.79 3.36
CA ARG A 216 -5.70 18.90 4.18
C ARG A 216 -6.06 19.12 5.64
N LYS A 217 -6.43 18.04 6.33
CA LYS A 217 -6.55 18.06 7.78
C LYS A 217 -5.15 18.14 8.37
N SER A 218 -4.98 18.89 9.46
CA SER A 218 -3.74 18.88 10.23
C SER A 218 -3.49 17.47 10.75
N ILE A 219 -2.24 17.03 10.67
CA ILE A 219 -1.83 15.74 11.19
C ILE A 219 -1.59 15.90 12.70
N PRO A 220 -2.36 15.25 13.59
CA PRO A 220 -2.19 15.39 15.02
C PRO A 220 -0.86 14.80 15.48
N ILE A 221 -0.30 15.39 16.53
CA ILE A 221 0.89 14.86 17.22
C ILE A 221 0.39 14.04 18.41
N ARG A 222 0.85 12.79 18.47
CA ARG A 222 0.66 11.91 19.63
C ARG A 222 1.98 11.77 20.38
N ARG A 223 1.92 11.71 21.70
CA ARG A 223 3.07 11.52 22.57
C ARG A 223 2.97 10.16 23.23
N ALA A 224 4.09 9.48 23.40
CA ALA A 224 4.17 8.22 24.14
C ALA A 224 5.51 8.14 24.87
N LYS A 225 5.56 7.37 25.94
CA LYS A 225 6.79 6.95 26.59
C LYS A 225 7.04 5.49 26.25
N ILE A 226 8.25 5.19 25.77
CA ILE A 226 8.70 3.84 25.44
C ILE A 226 9.70 3.43 26.51
N LEU A 227 9.45 2.28 27.14
CA LEU A 227 10.18 1.81 28.28
C LEU A 227 11.16 0.71 27.83
N LEU A 228 12.45 0.98 27.94
CA LEU A 228 13.50 0.01 27.72
C LEU A 228 13.84 -0.64 29.07
N HIS A 229 13.41 -1.86 29.24
CA HIS A 229 13.71 -2.68 30.42
C HIS A 229 14.52 -3.89 29.99
N SER A 230 15.59 -4.19 30.74
CA SER A 230 16.44 -5.35 30.44
C SER A 230 16.80 -6.13 31.69
N ARG A 231 16.90 -7.45 31.55
CA ARG A 231 17.42 -8.37 32.55
C ARG A 231 18.43 -9.29 31.93
N GLU A 232 19.64 -9.35 32.46
CA GLU A 232 20.70 -10.27 32.01
C GLU A 232 20.96 -10.21 30.49
N GLY A 233 20.87 -9.03 29.86
CA GLY A 233 21.07 -8.86 28.43
C GLY A 233 19.85 -9.11 27.56
N TYR A 234 18.71 -9.52 28.13
CA TYR A 234 17.43 -9.70 27.46
C TYR A 234 16.54 -8.47 27.63
N TRP A 235 15.87 -8.06 26.57
CA TRP A 235 15.02 -6.87 26.51
C TRP A 235 13.55 -7.25 26.50
N ALA A 236 12.76 -6.50 27.25
CA ALA A 236 11.32 -6.71 27.33
C ALA A 236 10.61 -6.23 26.06
N LEU A 237 9.79 -7.07 25.48
CA LEU A 237 8.94 -6.79 24.33
C LEU A 237 7.50 -7.23 24.59
N GLN A 238 6.57 -6.58 23.88
CA GLN A 238 5.16 -6.93 23.85
C GLN A 238 4.70 -7.14 22.42
N ARG A 239 3.76 -8.05 22.22
CA ARG A 239 3.09 -8.21 20.92
C ARG A 239 1.84 -7.36 20.90
N SER A 240 1.72 -6.47 19.91
CA SER A 240 0.57 -5.60 19.77
C SER A 240 -0.70 -6.36 19.43
N ARG A 241 -1.76 -6.13 20.20
CA ARG A 241 -3.14 -6.58 19.93
C ARG A 241 -3.97 -5.45 19.29
N GLU A 242 -3.41 -4.25 19.15
CA GLU A 242 -4.08 -3.09 18.59
C GLU A 242 -4.32 -3.22 17.08
N ARG A 243 -5.42 -2.66 16.59
CA ARG A 243 -5.76 -2.68 15.16
C ARG A 243 -4.67 -2.07 14.26
N PHE A 244 -4.00 -1.02 14.74
CA PHE A 244 -3.01 -0.27 13.94
C PHE A 244 -1.67 -1.00 13.78
N HIS A 245 -1.15 -1.59 14.86
CA HIS A 245 0.11 -2.33 14.88
C HIS A 245 -0.08 -3.83 15.16
N GLY A 246 -1.29 -4.36 14.99
CA GLY A 246 -1.61 -5.74 15.36
C GLY A 246 -0.64 -6.75 14.77
N GLY A 247 -0.17 -7.66 15.60
CA GLY A 247 0.80 -8.69 15.25
C GLY A 247 2.26 -8.24 15.27
N LEU A 248 2.56 -6.93 15.33
CA LEU A 248 3.92 -6.43 15.45
C LEU A 248 4.38 -6.45 16.92
N TRP A 249 5.67 -6.60 17.09
CA TRP A 249 6.34 -6.45 18.36
C TRP A 249 6.72 -4.99 18.62
N HIS A 250 6.71 -4.59 19.88
CA HIS A 250 7.08 -3.24 20.33
C HIS A 250 7.66 -3.27 21.74
N PHE A 251 8.45 -2.27 22.09
CA PHE A 251 8.86 -2.07 23.48
C PHE A 251 7.67 -1.66 24.35
N PRO A 252 7.65 -2.04 25.62
CA PRO A 252 6.59 -1.62 26.55
C PRO A 252 6.36 -0.12 26.53
N ARG A 253 5.12 0.27 26.70
CA ARG A 253 4.69 1.68 26.73
C ARG A 253 4.02 1.97 28.06
N GLY A 254 4.24 3.17 28.59
CA GLY A 254 3.63 3.62 29.82
C GLY A 254 3.33 5.11 29.79
N ASP A 255 2.35 5.52 30.59
CA ASP A 255 2.01 6.94 30.75
C ASP A 255 2.84 7.61 31.86
N VAL A 256 3.20 6.86 32.89
CA VAL A 256 3.98 7.31 34.04
C VAL A 256 5.29 6.55 34.11
N VAL A 257 6.38 7.27 34.39
CA VAL A 257 7.70 6.74 34.71
C VAL A 257 8.05 7.31 36.05
N GLU A 258 7.91 6.50 37.12
CA GLU A 258 8.21 6.91 38.50
C GLU A 258 9.72 6.92 38.77
N GLU A 259 10.40 5.89 38.25
CA GLU A 259 11.86 5.77 38.30
C GLU A 259 12.40 5.37 36.93
N GLY A 260 13.39 6.11 36.43
CA GLY A 260 14.00 5.82 35.16
C GLY A 260 14.87 6.93 34.63
N ARG A 261 15.71 6.60 33.64
CA ARG A 261 16.58 7.55 32.95
C ARG A 261 16.07 7.82 31.55
N LEU A 262 15.77 9.08 31.24
CA LEU A 262 15.49 9.52 29.86
C LEU A 262 16.75 9.35 29.00
N LEU A 263 16.66 8.56 27.94
CA LEU A 263 17.72 8.33 26.98
C LEU A 263 17.64 9.28 25.77
N GLY A 264 16.43 9.67 25.37
CA GLY A 264 16.21 10.56 24.24
C GLY A 264 14.75 10.65 23.81
N SER A 265 14.53 11.29 22.67
CA SER A 265 13.19 11.41 22.09
C SER A 265 13.27 11.14 20.59
N GLU A 266 12.37 10.27 20.11
CA GLU A 266 12.31 9.84 18.72
C GLU A 266 11.00 10.25 18.07
N ARG A 267 11.06 10.57 16.77
CA ARG A 267 9.89 10.97 16.00
C ARG A 267 9.66 10.03 14.82
N GLN A 268 8.40 9.62 14.65
CA GLN A 268 7.92 8.83 13.51
C GLN A 268 6.65 9.42 12.94
N SER A 269 6.66 9.75 11.66
CA SER A 269 5.47 10.22 10.95
C SER A 269 4.70 9.05 10.33
N TYR A 270 3.40 9.03 10.60
CA TYR A 270 2.43 8.12 9.98
C TYR A 270 1.46 8.94 9.11
N SER A 271 0.65 8.29 8.30
CA SER A 271 -0.29 8.97 7.40
C SER A 271 -1.37 9.80 8.10
N HIS A 272 -1.68 9.48 9.36
CA HIS A 272 -2.80 10.08 10.12
C HIS A 272 -2.41 10.65 11.48
N PHE A 273 -1.17 10.49 11.94
CA PHE A 273 -0.58 11.16 13.09
C PHE A 273 0.95 11.16 13.01
N THR A 274 1.58 12.02 13.79
CA THR A 274 3.02 11.95 14.08
C THR A 274 3.18 11.49 15.53
N LEU A 275 3.97 10.44 15.75
CA LEU A 275 4.35 9.98 17.08
C LEU A 275 5.65 10.67 17.50
N VAL A 276 5.65 11.24 18.69
CA VAL A 276 6.84 11.69 19.41
C VAL A 276 6.96 10.81 20.64
N ALA A 277 7.99 10.01 20.69
CA ALA A 277 8.22 9.02 21.73
C ALA A 277 9.44 9.39 22.57
N GLU A 278 9.25 9.58 23.86
CA GLU A 278 10.34 9.63 24.84
C GLU A 278 10.81 8.20 25.12
N VAL A 279 12.12 7.97 25.07
CA VAL A 279 12.73 6.65 25.31
C VAL A 279 13.36 6.66 26.70
N TRP A 280 12.85 5.83 27.58
CA TRP A 280 13.24 5.74 28.97
C TRP A 280 13.89 4.39 29.27
N LYS A 281 15.03 4.35 29.95
CA LYS A 281 15.57 3.15 30.58
C LYS A 281 14.98 3.05 31.98
N VAL A 282 14.35 1.92 32.27
CA VAL A 282 13.65 1.66 33.54
C VAL A 282 14.16 0.38 34.19
N GLU A 283 14.21 0.35 35.49
CA GLU A 283 14.59 -0.83 36.29
C GLU A 283 13.39 -1.76 36.46
N GLU A 284 12.18 -1.21 36.51
CA GLU A 284 10.93 -1.97 36.64
C GLU A 284 9.89 -1.53 35.63
N LEU A 285 9.05 -2.48 35.20
CA LEU A 285 7.91 -2.21 34.34
C LEU A 285 6.65 -2.01 35.17
N PRO A 286 5.64 -1.26 34.70
CA PRO A 286 4.36 -1.11 35.37
C PRO A 286 3.72 -2.46 35.71
N LEU A 287 3.07 -2.56 36.86
CA LEU A 287 2.40 -3.78 37.31
C LEU A 287 1.42 -4.33 36.27
N GLY A 288 1.45 -5.64 36.03
CA GLY A 288 0.59 -6.30 35.06
C GLY A 288 1.06 -6.19 33.60
N THR A 289 2.25 -5.64 33.35
CA THR A 289 2.81 -5.59 31.99
C THR A 289 3.28 -6.99 31.57
N GLU A 290 2.51 -7.63 30.67
CA GLU A 290 2.90 -8.91 30.06
C GLU A 290 4.01 -8.67 29.03
N VAL A 291 5.17 -9.30 29.21
CA VAL A 291 6.32 -9.16 28.28
C VAL A 291 6.97 -10.50 27.98
N VAL A 292 7.62 -10.54 26.82
CA VAL A 292 8.58 -11.58 26.46
C VAL A 292 9.97 -10.96 26.43
N TYR A 293 10.95 -11.65 26.96
CA TYR A 293 12.33 -11.21 26.98
C TYR A 293 13.10 -11.81 25.81
N CYS A 294 13.76 -10.97 25.02
CA CYS A 294 14.51 -11.37 23.83
C CYS A 294 15.90 -10.74 23.84
N THR A 295 16.88 -11.43 23.32
CA THR A 295 18.22 -10.88 23.02
C THR A 295 18.16 -9.92 21.83
N SER A 296 19.16 -9.04 21.68
CA SER A 296 19.21 -8.11 20.55
C SER A 296 19.19 -8.83 19.17
N PRO A 297 19.89 -9.96 18.95
CA PRO A 297 19.76 -10.74 17.71
C PRO A 297 18.33 -11.29 17.47
N GLU A 298 17.68 -11.82 18.50
CA GLU A 298 16.28 -12.29 18.37
C GLU A 298 15.33 -11.17 17.99
N ILE A 299 15.50 -9.96 18.56
CA ILE A 299 14.72 -8.78 18.20
C ILE A 299 14.90 -8.39 16.73
N GLU A 300 16.07 -8.63 16.15
CA GLU A 300 16.28 -8.36 14.72
C GLU A 300 15.40 -9.24 13.83
N GLU A 301 15.10 -10.46 14.25
CA GLU A 301 14.23 -11.38 13.50
C GLU A 301 12.74 -11.15 13.71
N LEU A 302 12.34 -10.40 14.73
CA LEU A 302 10.93 -10.09 14.99
C LEU A 302 10.43 -8.95 14.08
N PRO A 303 9.13 -8.95 13.65
CA PRO A 303 8.53 -7.84 12.94
C PRO A 303 8.21 -6.69 13.91
N LEU A 304 8.95 -5.59 13.80
CA LEU A 304 8.76 -4.40 14.64
C LEU A 304 8.08 -3.26 13.87
N GLY A 305 7.35 -2.40 14.62
CA GLY A 305 6.92 -1.12 14.13
C GLY A 305 8.11 -0.19 13.81
N GLY A 306 7.94 0.74 12.86
CA GLY A 306 9.06 1.59 12.41
C GLY A 306 9.75 2.36 13.54
N ILE A 307 9.00 2.86 14.54
CA ILE A 307 9.57 3.55 15.70
C ILE A 307 10.36 2.60 16.60
N ASP A 308 9.83 1.39 16.84
CA ASP A 308 10.46 0.40 17.69
C ASP A 308 11.74 -0.14 17.04
N ARG A 309 11.74 -0.37 15.72
CA ARG A 309 12.95 -0.73 14.96
C ARG A 309 14.02 0.37 15.02
N LYS A 310 13.61 1.64 14.95
CA LYS A 310 14.53 2.77 15.11
C LYS A 310 15.14 2.79 16.51
N ILE A 311 14.33 2.60 17.53
CA ILE A 311 14.78 2.57 18.94
C ILE A 311 15.74 1.41 19.18
N HIS A 312 15.42 0.20 18.69
CA HIS A 312 16.33 -0.95 18.78
C HIS A 312 17.73 -0.61 18.24
N ARG A 313 17.80 0.01 17.05
CA ARG A 313 19.08 0.39 16.43
C ARG A 313 19.86 1.46 17.17
N LEU A 314 19.18 2.41 17.82
CA LEU A 314 19.84 3.56 18.44
C LEU A 314 20.23 3.33 19.90
N TYR A 315 19.48 2.50 20.64
CA TYR A 315 19.61 2.43 22.08
C TYR A 315 19.97 1.03 22.61
N ILE A 316 19.92 -0.01 21.77
CA ILE A 316 20.13 -1.40 22.23
C ILE A 316 21.35 -2.06 21.57
N ARG A 317 21.81 -1.57 20.44
CA ARG A 317 23.04 -2.04 19.76
C ARG A 317 24.29 -1.55 20.46
#